data_83b5ee32c8229b7c1fd5d411c226e561
#
_entry.id   83b5ee32c8229b7c1fd5d411c226e561
#
_cell.length_a   1.000
_cell.length_b   1.000
_cell.length_c   1.000
_cell.angle_alpha   90.00
_cell.angle_beta   90.00
_cell.angle_gamma   90.00
#
_symmetry.space_group_name_H-M   'P 1'
#
loop_
_entity.id
_entity.type
_entity.pdbx_description
1 polymer ?
#
loop_
_entity_poly.entity_id
_entity_poly.type
_entity_poly.pdbx_seq_one_letter_code
_entity_poly.pdbx_strand_id
1 'polypeptide(L)'
;MFNKTETEKTNFRYNLLNTFIYIFGIILLVQLFNLQIIHGKEYRETSNTKLTKEATVEAARGKIVSRTGTVLAETEMGFNVELFKTKASEDEMNDSMMVLAEILERNGDDYIDDFPISIEPFEYHFNNEESLNKWREEYEISSKASAEEAFYVMKDYYGVKVEDLAIARKIVGLRYTIEKKGYSSTTALELASNVSRNSAVEIDERGAELPGISIEKKANRKYTQGSLASHVLGYIGRINEDEYKANPDKYDKNDYIGKTGIEYLFEDYLRGENGTKQIDMTVDGTSTGEYITKEAVGGSNIVLTIDANLQLITENALKNNIEKIKSGGFGEAYNALGGSVVVMNVKTGEVLAMVSYPDYEPGEFLNGISQAKLDEYNGNSALLNRAIQGTYAPGSIFKMVTSI
;
A
#
# COMPACT_ATOMS: atom_id res chain seq x y z
N MET A 1 79.00 -35.86 36.91
CA MET A 1 78.58 -36.27 35.51
C MET A 1 77.06 -36.32 35.36
N PHE A 2 76.25 -35.56 36.17
CA PHE A 2 74.79 -35.69 36.23
C PHE A 2 73.99 -34.48 35.70
N ASN A 3 74.64 -33.42 35.17
CA ASN A 3 73.92 -32.22 34.83
C ASN A 3 73.73 -31.95 33.28
N LYS A 4 74.35 -32.78 32.42
CA LYS A 4 74.34 -32.51 30.98
C LYS A 4 73.08 -33.04 30.27
N THR A 5 72.52 -34.12 30.76
CA THR A 5 71.32 -34.81 30.18
C THR A 5 69.99 -34.12 30.49
N GLU A 6 69.87 -33.42 31.62
CA GLU A 6 68.63 -32.67 31.99
C GLU A 6 68.54 -31.36 31.21
N THR A 7 69.66 -30.64 31.05
CA THR A 7 69.72 -29.39 30.26
C THR A 7 69.46 -29.64 28.79
N GLU A 8 69.96 -30.74 28.23
CA GLU A 8 69.66 -31.10 26.83
C GLU A 8 68.18 -31.45 26.61
N LYS A 9 67.55 -32.18 27.54
CA LYS A 9 66.10 -32.45 27.46
C LYS A 9 65.21 -31.22 27.66
N THR A 10 65.64 -30.29 28.48
CA THR A 10 64.93 -29.04 28.72
C THR A 10 65.05 -28.13 27.49
N ASN A 11 66.24 -28.00 26.90
CA ASN A 11 66.46 -27.26 25.67
C ASN A 11 65.69 -27.86 24.47
N PHE A 12 65.60 -29.19 24.37
CA PHE A 12 64.80 -29.85 23.35
C PHE A 12 63.30 -29.52 23.48
N ARG A 13 62.73 -29.48 24.68
CA ARG A 13 61.34 -29.10 24.94
C ARG A 13 61.09 -27.65 24.59
N TYR A 14 61.98 -26.72 24.95
CA TYR A 14 61.87 -25.30 24.58
C TYR A 14 62.02 -25.11 23.05
N ASN A 15 62.91 -25.80 22.38
CA ASN A 15 63.04 -25.72 20.92
C ASN A 15 61.80 -26.31 20.22
N LEU A 16 61.22 -27.39 20.74
CA LEU A 16 59.96 -27.97 20.22
C LEU A 16 58.80 -26.96 20.39
N LEU A 17 58.68 -26.34 21.57
CA LEU A 17 57.66 -25.33 21.83
C LEU A 17 57.80 -24.11 20.92
N ASN A 18 59.01 -23.59 20.77
CA ASN A 18 59.32 -22.50 19.85
C ASN A 18 59.02 -22.87 18.40
N THR A 19 59.31 -24.07 17.98
CA THR A 19 58.97 -24.54 16.63
C THR A 19 57.46 -24.57 16.41
N PHE A 20 56.65 -25.01 17.39
CA PHE A 20 55.21 -24.96 17.34
C PHE A 20 54.68 -23.51 17.25
N ILE A 21 55.24 -22.59 18.05
CA ILE A 21 54.87 -21.15 18.02
C ILE A 21 55.15 -20.56 16.64
N TYR A 22 56.30 -20.82 16.05
CA TYR A 22 56.67 -20.32 14.69
C TYR A 22 55.75 -20.90 13.63
N ILE A 23 55.45 -22.23 13.67
CA ILE A 23 54.52 -22.86 12.72
C ILE A 23 53.15 -22.27 12.85
N PHE A 24 52.63 -22.09 14.07
CA PHE A 24 51.34 -21.47 14.30
C PHE A 24 51.30 -20.00 13.83
N GLY A 25 52.38 -19.26 14.09
CA GLY A 25 52.51 -17.87 13.61
C GLY A 25 52.51 -17.80 12.07
N ILE A 26 53.17 -18.70 11.40
CA ILE A 26 53.19 -18.78 9.92
C ILE A 26 51.80 -19.13 9.40
N ILE A 27 51.07 -20.05 10.02
CA ILE A 27 49.72 -20.42 9.63
C ILE A 27 48.78 -19.19 9.76
N LEU A 28 48.89 -18.43 10.85
CA LEU A 28 48.08 -17.23 11.06
C LEU A 28 48.40 -16.16 10.02
N LEU A 29 49.69 -15.95 9.69
CA LEU A 29 50.13 -15.01 8.65
C LEU A 29 49.58 -15.40 7.27
N VAL A 30 49.67 -16.66 6.92
CA VAL A 30 49.13 -17.18 5.65
C VAL A 30 47.60 -16.99 5.60
N GLN A 31 46.93 -17.27 6.71
CA GLN A 31 45.48 -17.10 6.79
C GLN A 31 45.08 -15.62 6.71
N LEU A 32 45.84 -14.74 7.38
CA LEU A 32 45.63 -13.30 7.33
C LEU A 32 45.86 -12.75 5.91
N PHE A 33 46.92 -13.22 5.23
CA PHE A 33 47.22 -12.88 3.85
C PHE A 33 46.08 -13.34 2.91
N ASN A 34 45.59 -14.56 3.10
CA ASN A 34 44.49 -15.10 2.32
C ASN A 34 43.21 -14.25 2.51
N LEU A 35 42.84 -13.92 3.75
CA LEU A 35 41.67 -13.11 4.08
C LEU A 35 41.80 -11.65 3.57
N GLN A 36 42.96 -11.03 3.72
CA GLN A 36 43.12 -9.59 3.41
C GLN A 36 43.52 -9.30 1.97
N ILE A 37 44.34 -10.16 1.35
CA ILE A 37 44.90 -9.91 0.01
C ILE A 37 44.15 -10.73 -1.05
N ILE A 38 43.98 -12.02 -0.85
CA ILE A 38 43.36 -12.87 -1.89
C ILE A 38 41.86 -12.65 -1.95
N HIS A 39 41.17 -12.69 -0.80
CA HIS A 39 39.72 -12.51 -0.71
C HIS A 39 39.28 -11.13 -0.19
N GLY A 40 40.21 -10.22 0.07
CA GLY A 40 39.93 -8.93 0.66
C GLY A 40 38.98 -8.05 -0.16
N LYS A 41 39.06 -8.16 -1.51
CA LYS A 41 38.10 -7.47 -2.39
C LYS A 41 36.70 -8.04 -2.28
N GLU A 42 36.56 -9.35 -2.30
CA GLU A 42 35.30 -10.07 -2.17
C GLU A 42 34.63 -9.82 -0.81
N TYR A 43 35.39 -9.89 0.29
CA TYR A 43 34.88 -9.58 1.62
C TYR A 43 34.50 -8.08 1.78
N ARG A 44 35.24 -7.17 1.12
CA ARG A 44 34.90 -5.76 1.13
C ARG A 44 33.64 -5.48 0.32
N GLU A 45 33.48 -6.09 -0.86
CA GLU A 45 32.27 -6.01 -1.66
C GLU A 45 31.06 -6.60 -0.90
N THR A 46 31.21 -7.76 -0.27
CA THR A 46 30.16 -8.38 0.57
C THR A 46 29.82 -7.50 1.79
N SER A 47 30.80 -6.87 2.41
CA SER A 47 30.58 -5.95 3.52
C SER A 47 29.85 -4.70 3.08
N ASN A 48 30.25 -4.11 1.97
CA ASN A 48 29.58 -2.94 1.40
C ASN A 48 28.14 -3.27 0.97
N THR A 49 27.92 -4.41 0.31
CA THR A 49 26.57 -4.86 -0.09
C THR A 49 25.65 -5.09 1.11
N LYS A 50 26.19 -5.48 2.27
CA LYS A 50 25.41 -5.62 3.50
C LYS A 50 25.08 -4.29 4.19
N LEU A 51 25.83 -3.23 3.89
CA LEU A 51 25.64 -1.90 4.46
C LEU A 51 24.92 -0.95 3.51
N THR A 52 24.61 -1.41 2.29
CA THR A 52 23.96 -0.59 1.28
C THR A 52 22.69 -1.30 0.80
N LYS A 53 21.58 -0.61 0.84
CA LYS A 53 20.27 -1.09 0.32
C LYS A 53 19.91 -0.27 -0.90
N GLU A 54 19.49 -0.93 -1.98
CA GLU A 54 18.80 -0.27 -3.08
C GLU A 54 17.31 -0.18 -2.78
N ALA A 55 16.73 0.98 -3.04
CA ALA A 55 15.30 1.22 -2.92
C ALA A 55 14.79 1.88 -4.20
N THR A 56 13.56 1.56 -4.56
CA THR A 56 12.87 2.13 -5.71
C THR A 56 12.46 3.57 -5.41
N VAL A 57 12.66 4.48 -6.37
CA VAL A 57 12.08 5.82 -6.38
C VAL A 57 10.90 5.77 -7.33
N GLU A 58 9.69 5.84 -6.81
CA GLU A 58 8.49 5.75 -7.62
C GLU A 58 8.37 6.91 -8.60
N ALA A 59 8.06 6.59 -9.86
CA ALA A 59 7.78 7.60 -10.87
C ALA A 59 6.40 8.21 -10.65
N ALA A 60 6.28 9.53 -10.84
CA ALA A 60 4.99 10.18 -10.84
C ALA A 60 4.17 9.68 -12.05
N ARG A 61 2.98 9.10 -11.79
CA ARG A 61 2.06 8.68 -12.83
C ARG A 61 1.49 9.88 -13.58
N GLY A 62 1.44 9.83 -14.91
CA GLY A 62 0.96 10.90 -15.76
C GLY A 62 -0.47 11.35 -15.44
N LYS A 63 -0.79 12.60 -15.70
CA LYS A 63 -2.13 13.17 -15.48
C LYS A 63 -3.10 12.67 -16.54
N ILE A 64 -4.38 12.55 -16.16
CA ILE A 64 -5.48 12.40 -17.09
C ILE A 64 -6.29 13.69 -17.03
N VAL A 65 -6.44 14.34 -18.16
CA VAL A 65 -7.13 15.63 -18.26
C VAL A 65 -8.27 15.57 -19.30
N SER A 66 -9.30 16.37 -19.08
CA SER A 66 -10.38 16.55 -20.05
C SER A 66 -9.88 17.32 -21.29
N ARG A 67 -10.69 17.41 -22.35
CA ARG A 67 -10.40 18.21 -23.54
C ARG A 67 -10.17 19.69 -23.26
N THR A 68 -10.72 20.19 -22.17
CA THR A 68 -10.61 21.60 -21.73
C THR A 68 -9.46 21.83 -20.73
N GLY A 69 -8.67 20.79 -20.43
CA GLY A 69 -7.55 20.86 -19.49
C GLY A 69 -7.92 20.68 -18.02
N THR A 70 -9.20 20.39 -17.70
CA THR A 70 -9.59 20.04 -16.34
C THR A 70 -8.91 18.75 -15.92
N VAL A 71 -8.17 18.77 -14.82
CA VAL A 71 -7.52 17.59 -14.26
C VAL A 71 -8.59 16.65 -13.71
N LEU A 72 -8.57 15.40 -14.14
CA LEU A 72 -9.49 14.33 -13.70
C LEU A 72 -8.77 13.35 -12.75
N ALA A 73 -7.52 13.04 -13.08
CA ALA A 73 -6.65 12.25 -12.21
C ALA A 73 -5.22 12.79 -12.31
N GLU A 74 -4.54 12.89 -11.18
CA GLU A 74 -3.13 13.28 -11.09
C GLU A 74 -2.40 12.54 -9.99
N THR A 75 -1.09 12.69 -9.97
CA THR A 75 -0.25 12.18 -8.89
C THR A 75 0.16 13.36 -8.01
N GLU A 76 -0.17 13.27 -6.74
CA GLU A 76 0.31 14.20 -5.71
C GLU A 76 1.38 13.49 -4.87
N MET A 77 2.41 14.24 -4.46
CA MET A 77 3.37 13.73 -3.47
C MET A 77 2.69 13.77 -2.11
N GLY A 78 2.43 12.60 -1.58
CA GLY A 78 1.86 12.41 -0.25
C GLY A 78 2.90 11.96 0.77
N PHE A 79 2.48 11.89 2.00
CA PHE A 79 3.28 11.37 3.10
C PHE A 79 2.62 10.09 3.60
N ASN A 80 3.38 9.01 3.67
CA ASN A 80 2.90 7.76 4.25
C ASN A 80 3.65 7.52 5.57
N VAL A 81 2.96 6.92 6.51
CA VAL A 81 3.53 6.55 7.82
C VAL A 81 3.95 5.09 7.73
N GLU A 82 5.23 4.84 7.88
CA GLU A 82 5.81 3.50 7.80
C GLU A 82 6.41 3.09 9.16
N LEU A 83 6.23 1.82 9.51
CA LEU A 83 6.81 1.20 10.70
C LEU A 83 7.88 0.18 10.32
N PHE A 84 9.09 0.37 10.83
CA PHE A 84 10.18 -0.60 10.77
C PHE A 84 10.32 -1.32 12.11
N LYS A 85 10.73 -2.59 12.07
CA LYS A 85 10.96 -3.37 13.29
C LYS A 85 12.16 -2.85 14.06
N THR A 86 11.92 -2.49 15.32
CA THR A 86 12.94 -2.04 16.27
C THR A 86 13.03 -2.99 17.46
N LYS A 87 13.83 -2.63 18.45
CA LYS A 87 13.95 -3.35 19.73
C LYS A 87 13.00 -2.79 20.79
N ALA A 88 12.01 -1.98 20.41
CA ALA A 88 11.02 -1.44 21.34
C ALA A 88 10.28 -2.56 22.08
N SER A 89 10.04 -2.35 23.36
CA SER A 89 9.21 -3.24 24.18
C SER A 89 7.73 -3.14 23.81
N GLU A 90 6.91 -4.09 24.29
CA GLU A 90 5.46 -4.07 24.08
C GLU A 90 4.80 -2.78 24.61
N ASP A 91 5.22 -2.32 25.81
CA ASP A 91 4.70 -1.10 26.40
C ASP A 91 5.09 0.14 25.54
N GLU A 92 6.35 0.26 25.12
CA GLU A 92 6.80 1.34 24.22
C GLU A 92 6.07 1.32 22.89
N MET A 93 5.77 0.14 22.33
CA MET A 93 5.01 0.01 21.11
C MET A 93 3.55 0.47 21.30
N ASN A 94 2.92 0.12 22.42
CA ASN A 94 1.56 0.54 22.72
C ASN A 94 1.47 2.06 22.91
N ASP A 95 2.45 2.66 23.61
CA ASP A 95 2.55 4.11 23.76
C ASP A 95 2.74 4.81 22.42
N SER A 96 3.58 4.25 21.54
CA SER A 96 3.78 4.77 20.18
C SER A 96 2.51 4.72 19.35
N MET A 97 1.73 3.61 19.42
CA MET A 97 0.46 3.50 18.68
C MET A 97 -0.59 4.49 19.21
N MET A 98 -0.60 4.74 20.51
CA MET A 98 -1.48 5.75 21.10
C MET A 98 -1.14 7.15 20.58
N VAL A 99 0.14 7.52 20.63
CA VAL A 99 0.62 8.82 20.14
C VAL A 99 0.35 8.99 18.65
N LEU A 100 0.63 7.96 17.84
CA LEU A 100 0.37 7.98 16.40
C LEU A 100 -1.12 8.19 16.10
N ALA A 101 -2.01 7.41 16.72
CA ALA A 101 -3.45 7.53 16.52
C ALA A 101 -3.96 8.92 16.90
N GLU A 102 -3.46 9.50 18.02
CA GLU A 102 -3.82 10.85 18.47
C GLU A 102 -3.40 11.93 17.44
N ILE A 103 -2.18 11.84 16.88
CA ILE A 103 -1.69 12.80 15.88
C ILE A 103 -2.56 12.73 14.62
N LEU A 104 -2.80 11.53 14.10
CA LEU A 104 -3.55 11.33 12.86
C LEU A 104 -4.99 11.86 13.00
N GLU A 105 -5.70 11.44 14.04
CA GLU A 105 -7.09 11.89 14.25
C GLU A 105 -7.21 13.39 14.46
N ARG A 106 -6.32 13.99 15.26
CA ARG A 106 -6.35 15.44 15.51
C ARG A 106 -6.19 16.23 14.23
N ASN A 107 -5.43 15.71 13.26
CA ASN A 107 -5.22 16.34 11.96
C ASN A 107 -6.23 15.89 10.89
N GLY A 108 -7.17 15.00 11.22
CA GLY A 108 -8.20 14.49 10.31
C GLY A 108 -7.69 13.46 9.31
N ASP A 109 -6.62 12.75 9.64
CA ASP A 109 -6.04 11.69 8.83
C ASP A 109 -6.47 10.31 9.36
N ASP A 110 -6.65 9.36 8.44
CA ASP A 110 -6.98 7.98 8.75
C ASP A 110 -5.73 7.10 8.85
N TYR A 111 -5.86 5.97 9.53
CA TYR A 111 -4.84 4.92 9.56
C TYR A 111 -5.44 3.56 9.20
N ILE A 112 -4.57 2.62 8.84
CA ILE A 112 -4.97 1.27 8.45
C ILE A 112 -5.36 0.49 9.71
N ASP A 113 -6.62 0.07 9.78
CA ASP A 113 -7.19 -0.68 10.91
C ASP A 113 -7.96 -1.90 10.38
N ASP A 114 -7.31 -3.05 10.46
CA ASP A 114 -7.87 -4.33 10.00
C ASP A 114 -8.55 -5.11 11.16
N PHE A 115 -8.67 -4.54 12.36
CA PHE A 115 -9.21 -5.23 13.52
C PHE A 115 -10.74 -5.42 13.41
N PRO A 116 -11.23 -6.66 13.48
CA PRO A 116 -12.57 -6.99 13.07
C PRO A 116 -13.63 -6.81 14.19
N ILE A 117 -13.40 -5.90 15.15
CA ILE A 117 -14.37 -5.60 16.21
C ILE A 117 -14.53 -4.09 16.37
N SER A 118 -15.78 -3.59 16.30
CA SER A 118 -16.16 -2.25 16.75
C SER A 118 -16.52 -2.24 18.24
N ILE A 119 -16.53 -1.05 18.87
CA ILE A 119 -16.87 -0.90 20.31
C ILE A 119 -18.16 -0.11 20.55
N GLU A 120 -18.69 0.58 19.54
CA GLU A 120 -19.91 1.38 19.64
C GLU A 120 -20.82 1.16 18.43
N PRO A 121 -21.69 0.14 18.46
CA PRO A 121 -21.80 -0.95 19.44
C PRO A 121 -20.67 -1.98 19.30
N PHE A 122 -20.53 -2.88 20.31
CA PHE A 122 -19.65 -4.04 20.18
C PHE A 122 -20.20 -5.03 19.17
N GLU A 123 -19.56 -5.10 17.99
CA GLU A 123 -19.97 -6.00 16.89
C GLU A 123 -18.74 -6.62 16.22
N TYR A 124 -18.93 -7.87 15.76
CA TYR A 124 -17.97 -8.54 14.90
C TYR A 124 -18.18 -8.15 13.43
N HIS A 125 -17.10 -7.89 12.72
CA HIS A 125 -17.07 -7.58 11.29
C HIS A 125 -16.36 -8.68 10.50
N PHE A 126 -17.01 -9.82 10.35
CA PHE A 126 -16.54 -10.96 9.56
C PHE A 126 -17.51 -11.25 8.42
N ASN A 127 -16.98 -11.68 7.27
CA ASN A 127 -17.79 -11.99 6.09
C ASN A 127 -18.69 -13.24 6.28
N ASN A 128 -18.28 -14.16 7.18
CA ASN A 128 -18.99 -15.39 7.46
C ASN A 128 -18.56 -15.99 8.80
N GLU A 129 -19.36 -16.94 9.31
CA GLU A 129 -19.08 -17.64 10.58
C GLU A 129 -17.79 -18.47 10.54
N GLU A 130 -17.39 -18.99 9.40
CA GLU A 130 -16.17 -19.77 9.27
C GLU A 130 -14.94 -18.91 9.54
N SER A 131 -14.90 -17.70 8.98
CA SER A 131 -13.83 -16.72 9.21
C SER A 131 -13.78 -16.27 10.67
N LEU A 132 -14.95 -16.04 11.30
CA LEU A 132 -15.04 -15.71 12.73
C LEU A 132 -14.52 -16.86 13.60
N ASN A 133 -14.89 -18.09 13.30
CA ASN A 133 -14.47 -19.24 14.09
C ASN A 133 -12.95 -19.50 13.95
N LYS A 134 -12.40 -19.37 12.74
CA LYS A 134 -10.96 -19.42 12.50
C LYS A 134 -10.20 -18.37 13.31
N TRP A 135 -10.69 -17.13 13.31
CA TRP A 135 -10.10 -16.05 14.06
C TRP A 135 -10.15 -16.29 15.57
N ARG A 136 -11.30 -16.80 16.08
CA ARG A 136 -11.42 -17.18 17.49
C ARG A 136 -10.45 -18.29 17.90
N GLU A 137 -10.28 -19.30 17.04
CA GLU A 137 -9.31 -20.38 17.26
C GLU A 137 -7.87 -19.86 17.31
N GLU A 138 -7.51 -18.94 16.41
CA GLU A 138 -6.18 -18.36 16.31
C GLU A 138 -5.78 -17.61 17.58
N TYR A 139 -6.73 -16.89 18.22
CA TYR A 139 -6.48 -16.11 19.43
C TYR A 139 -7.00 -16.80 20.72
N GLU A 140 -7.29 -18.08 20.67
CA GLU A 140 -7.78 -18.89 21.80
C GLU A 140 -9.05 -18.31 22.46
N ILE A 141 -9.91 -17.64 21.67
CA ILE A 141 -11.17 -17.03 22.12
C ILE A 141 -12.28 -18.07 22.10
N SER A 142 -13.11 -18.10 23.14
CA SER A 142 -14.26 -19.00 23.22
C SER A 142 -15.19 -18.85 22.00
N SER A 143 -15.67 -19.96 21.44
CA SER A 143 -16.64 -19.96 20.33
C SER A 143 -17.97 -19.26 20.66
N LYS A 144 -18.27 -19.05 21.94
CA LYS A 144 -19.46 -18.36 22.43
C LYS A 144 -19.21 -16.93 22.89
N ALA A 145 -17.96 -16.45 22.81
CA ALA A 145 -17.62 -15.13 23.28
C ALA A 145 -18.39 -14.05 22.49
N SER A 146 -18.93 -13.08 23.18
CA SER A 146 -19.43 -11.84 22.58
C SER A 146 -18.29 -11.01 21.96
N ALA A 147 -18.62 -10.03 21.13
CA ALA A 147 -17.62 -9.11 20.57
C ALA A 147 -16.90 -8.32 21.66
N GLU A 148 -17.63 -7.97 22.75
CA GLU A 148 -17.05 -7.30 23.90
C GLU A 148 -16.04 -8.19 24.64
N GLU A 149 -16.41 -9.44 24.95
CA GLU A 149 -15.48 -10.38 25.61
C GLU A 149 -14.25 -10.63 24.77
N ALA A 150 -14.41 -10.80 23.47
CA ALA A 150 -13.29 -10.99 22.54
C ALA A 150 -12.39 -9.75 22.46
N PHE A 151 -12.95 -8.55 22.49
CA PHE A 151 -12.18 -7.32 22.53
C PHE A 151 -11.28 -7.27 23.80
N TYR A 152 -11.80 -7.61 24.95
CA TYR A 152 -11.01 -7.63 26.19
C TYR A 152 -9.92 -8.71 26.15
N VAL A 153 -10.16 -9.87 25.56
CA VAL A 153 -9.11 -10.88 25.35
C VAL A 153 -7.99 -10.32 24.46
N MET A 154 -8.33 -9.64 23.36
CA MET A 154 -7.34 -9.03 22.48
C MET A 154 -6.60 -7.85 23.13
N LYS A 155 -7.31 -7.07 23.95
CA LYS A 155 -6.70 -5.99 24.74
C LYS A 155 -5.63 -6.54 25.69
N ASP A 156 -5.92 -7.65 26.35
CA ASP A 156 -4.99 -8.33 27.26
C ASP A 156 -3.84 -8.99 26.49
N TYR A 157 -4.14 -9.62 25.36
CA TYR A 157 -3.15 -10.24 24.45
C TYR A 157 -2.07 -9.26 24.01
N TYR A 158 -2.43 -8.01 23.66
CA TYR A 158 -1.48 -6.96 23.31
C TYR A 158 -0.95 -6.15 24.51
N GLY A 159 -1.31 -6.52 25.74
CA GLY A 159 -0.84 -5.85 26.95
C GLY A 159 -1.30 -4.38 27.06
N VAL A 160 -2.46 -4.04 26.47
CA VAL A 160 -2.97 -2.65 26.49
C VAL A 160 -3.60 -2.31 27.83
N LYS A 161 -2.93 -1.44 28.61
CA LYS A 161 -3.31 -1.09 29.99
C LYS A 161 -4.27 0.10 30.10
N VAL A 162 -4.52 0.80 28.98
CA VAL A 162 -5.36 2.00 28.94
C VAL A 162 -6.81 1.64 29.29
N GLU A 163 -7.44 2.43 30.21
CA GLU A 163 -8.84 2.20 30.64
C GLU A 163 -9.86 2.77 29.65
N ASP A 164 -9.52 3.87 28.98
CA ASP A 164 -10.39 4.45 27.94
C ASP A 164 -10.55 3.47 26.77
N LEU A 165 -11.80 3.06 26.53
CA LEU A 165 -12.14 2.06 25.53
C LEU A 165 -11.85 2.53 24.10
N ALA A 166 -12.07 3.79 23.81
CA ALA A 166 -11.82 4.33 22.48
C ALA A 166 -10.32 4.33 22.17
N ILE A 167 -9.50 4.76 23.12
CA ILE A 167 -8.04 4.73 22.99
C ILE A 167 -7.54 3.28 22.93
N ALA A 168 -8.03 2.42 23.82
CA ALA A 168 -7.65 1.00 23.83
C ALA A 168 -7.97 0.32 22.49
N ARG A 169 -9.14 0.60 21.89
CA ARG A 169 -9.55 0.06 20.59
C ARG A 169 -8.59 0.46 19.46
N LYS A 170 -8.11 1.70 19.45
CA LYS A 170 -7.15 2.20 18.47
C LYS A 170 -5.82 1.46 18.57
N ILE A 171 -5.30 1.34 19.79
CA ILE A 171 -4.03 0.63 20.03
C ILE A 171 -4.17 -0.84 19.60
N VAL A 172 -5.24 -1.53 20.02
CA VAL A 172 -5.51 -2.93 19.62
C VAL A 172 -5.62 -3.06 18.10
N GLY A 173 -6.31 -2.12 17.44
CA GLY A 173 -6.47 -2.10 15.98
C GLY A 173 -5.13 -2.00 15.25
N LEU A 174 -4.31 -1.04 15.61
CA LEU A 174 -2.97 -0.88 15.04
C LEU A 174 -2.07 -2.08 15.33
N ARG A 175 -2.06 -2.60 16.56
CA ARG A 175 -1.29 -3.79 16.95
C ARG A 175 -1.71 -5.03 16.16
N TYR A 176 -3.00 -5.22 15.97
CA TYR A 176 -3.55 -6.31 15.16
C TYR A 176 -3.12 -6.20 13.69
N THR A 177 -3.23 -5.01 13.11
CA THR A 177 -2.78 -4.74 11.75
C THR A 177 -1.29 -5.02 11.56
N ILE A 178 -0.46 -4.61 12.53
CA ILE A 178 0.99 -4.87 12.55
C ILE A 178 1.29 -6.36 12.57
N GLU A 179 0.61 -7.13 13.41
CA GLU A 179 0.79 -8.57 13.51
C GLU A 179 0.38 -9.29 12.21
N LYS A 180 -0.79 -8.95 11.66
CA LYS A 180 -1.35 -9.61 10.47
C LYS A 180 -0.54 -9.36 9.20
N LYS A 181 -0.05 -8.15 9.01
CA LYS A 181 0.70 -7.80 7.79
C LYS A 181 2.18 -8.14 7.88
N GLY A 182 2.72 -8.19 9.08
CA GLY A 182 4.12 -8.45 9.32
C GLY A 182 5.05 -7.33 8.83
N TYR A 183 6.20 -7.19 9.46
CA TYR A 183 7.23 -6.21 9.12
C TYR A 183 8.60 -6.67 9.59
N SER A 184 9.66 -6.05 9.07
CA SER A 184 11.04 -6.36 9.44
C SER A 184 11.88 -5.09 9.60
N SER A 185 13.13 -5.22 9.97
CA SER A 185 14.06 -4.09 9.97
C SER A 185 14.41 -3.57 8.58
N THR A 186 14.10 -4.35 7.53
CA THR A 186 14.38 -4.01 6.13
C THR A 186 13.13 -3.83 5.27
N THR A 187 11.97 -4.26 5.76
CA THR A 187 10.69 -4.13 5.07
C THR A 187 9.73 -3.40 5.98
N ALA A 188 9.41 -2.17 5.62
CA ALA A 188 8.46 -1.35 6.36
C ALA A 188 7.04 -1.87 6.22
N LEU A 189 6.23 -1.62 7.24
CA LEU A 189 4.79 -1.73 7.18
C LEU A 189 4.18 -0.34 7.10
N GLU A 190 3.36 -0.10 6.09
CA GLU A 190 2.58 1.12 5.98
C GLU A 190 1.42 1.09 7.00
N LEU A 191 1.37 2.07 7.89
CA LEU A 191 0.33 2.25 8.91
C LEU A 191 -0.72 3.28 8.51
N ALA A 192 -0.33 4.30 7.75
CA ALA A 192 -1.23 5.30 7.19
C ALA A 192 -0.70 5.81 5.86
N SER A 193 -1.57 6.08 4.91
CA SER A 193 -1.23 6.59 3.59
C SER A 193 -1.84 7.95 3.33
N ASN A 194 -1.10 8.77 2.56
CA ASN A 194 -1.52 10.09 2.14
C ASN A 194 -1.95 11.00 3.30
N VAL A 195 -1.21 10.94 4.41
CA VAL A 195 -1.48 11.79 5.57
C VAL A 195 -1.17 13.25 5.25
N SER A 196 -1.80 14.16 5.98
CA SER A 196 -1.60 15.59 5.85
C SER A 196 -0.16 15.99 6.17
N ARG A 197 0.26 17.13 5.64
CA ARG A 197 1.57 17.68 5.96
C ARG A 197 1.72 17.97 7.48
N ASN A 198 0.62 18.31 8.15
CA ASN A 198 0.64 18.60 9.60
C ASN A 198 0.98 17.32 10.37
N SER A 199 0.31 16.21 10.06
CA SER A 199 0.64 14.91 10.67
C SER A 199 2.06 14.48 10.38
N ALA A 200 2.51 14.62 9.12
CA ALA A 200 3.87 14.24 8.73
C ALA A 200 4.94 15.02 9.52
N VAL A 201 4.78 16.35 9.66
CA VAL A 201 5.71 17.19 10.42
C VAL A 201 5.69 16.83 11.90
N GLU A 202 4.50 16.64 12.48
CA GLU A 202 4.37 16.33 13.91
C GLU A 202 4.93 14.94 14.25
N ILE A 203 4.72 13.96 13.39
CA ILE A 203 5.31 12.61 13.57
C ILE A 203 6.85 12.70 13.52
N ASP A 204 7.40 13.46 12.59
CA ASP A 204 8.84 13.65 12.45
C ASP A 204 9.43 14.38 13.68
N GLU A 205 8.75 15.43 14.17
CA GLU A 205 9.16 16.16 15.39
C GLU A 205 9.11 15.29 16.66
N ARG A 206 8.12 14.39 16.74
CA ARG A 206 7.95 13.47 17.88
C ARG A 206 8.61 12.11 17.70
N GLY A 207 9.53 11.98 16.76
CA GLY A 207 10.19 10.71 16.42
C GLY A 207 10.82 9.97 17.61
N ALA A 208 11.24 10.68 18.66
CA ALA A 208 11.74 10.05 19.91
C ALA A 208 10.67 9.25 20.68
N GLU A 209 9.39 9.61 20.54
CA GLU A 209 8.24 8.92 21.14
C GLU A 209 7.68 7.82 20.22
N LEU A 210 8.15 7.77 18.96
CA LEU A 210 7.65 6.93 17.90
C LEU A 210 8.73 5.98 17.33
N PRO A 211 9.31 5.08 18.15
CA PRO A 211 10.42 4.23 17.73
C PRO A 211 10.03 3.34 16.56
N GLY A 212 10.78 3.47 15.46
CA GLY A 212 10.59 2.71 14.22
C GLY A 212 9.57 3.31 13.26
N ILE A 213 8.86 4.35 13.64
CA ILE A 213 7.95 5.08 12.75
C ILE A 213 8.75 6.12 11.97
N SER A 214 8.50 6.19 10.68
CA SER A 214 9.10 7.16 9.75
C SER A 214 8.07 7.66 8.75
N ILE A 215 8.34 8.85 8.21
CA ILE A 215 7.54 9.42 7.13
C ILE A 215 8.24 9.16 5.80
N GLU A 216 7.55 8.45 4.91
CA GLU A 216 7.99 8.23 3.54
C GLU A 216 7.19 9.11 2.57
N LYS A 217 7.88 9.75 1.63
CA LYS A 217 7.23 10.52 0.56
C LYS A 217 6.90 9.59 -0.58
N LYS A 218 5.62 9.41 -0.87
CA LYS A 218 5.15 8.58 -1.99
C LYS A 218 4.33 9.37 -3.00
N ALA A 219 4.36 8.87 -4.22
CA ALA A 219 3.59 9.39 -5.32
C ALA A 219 2.17 8.78 -5.29
N ASN A 220 1.22 9.48 -4.65
CA ASN A 220 -0.15 9.00 -4.48
C ASN A 220 -1.05 9.46 -5.63
N ARG A 221 -1.84 8.53 -6.20
CA ARG A 221 -2.84 8.84 -7.22
C ARG A 221 -4.03 9.55 -6.59
N LYS A 222 -4.52 10.61 -7.23
CA LYS A 222 -5.70 11.35 -6.79
C LYS A 222 -6.68 11.55 -7.94
N TYR A 223 -7.93 11.20 -7.71
CA TYR A 223 -9.05 11.49 -8.61
C TYR A 223 -9.71 12.77 -8.14
N THR A 224 -9.41 13.88 -8.84
CA THR A 224 -9.68 15.24 -8.35
C THR A 224 -11.15 15.64 -8.39
N GLN A 225 -11.98 14.87 -9.10
CA GLN A 225 -13.40 15.17 -9.33
C GLN A 225 -14.33 14.09 -8.75
N GLY A 226 -13.86 13.31 -7.74
CA GLY A 226 -14.64 12.21 -7.13
C GLY A 226 -15.06 11.17 -8.15
N SER A 227 -16.37 10.87 -8.24
CA SER A 227 -16.91 9.84 -9.14
C SER A 227 -17.04 10.30 -10.62
N LEU A 228 -16.71 11.56 -10.95
CA LEU A 228 -16.85 12.07 -12.31
C LEU A 228 -16.08 11.22 -13.32
N ALA A 229 -16.77 10.72 -14.32
CA ALA A 229 -16.24 9.87 -15.38
C ALA A 229 -15.55 8.57 -14.87
N SER A 230 -15.94 8.06 -13.70
CA SER A 230 -15.30 6.91 -13.03
C SER A 230 -15.15 5.70 -13.95
N HIS A 231 -16.17 5.37 -14.74
CA HIS A 231 -16.13 4.23 -15.68
C HIS A 231 -15.22 4.47 -16.90
N VAL A 232 -14.96 5.73 -17.25
CA VAL A 232 -14.01 6.10 -18.29
C VAL A 232 -12.60 6.08 -17.74
N LEU A 233 -12.37 6.74 -16.60
CA LEU A 233 -11.06 6.81 -15.96
C LEU A 233 -10.59 5.42 -15.51
N GLY A 234 -11.47 4.67 -14.88
CA GLY A 234 -11.09 3.47 -14.14
C GLY A 234 -10.39 3.82 -12.84
N TYR A 235 -9.64 2.86 -12.30
CA TYR A 235 -8.87 3.04 -11.08
C TYR A 235 -7.58 2.24 -11.13
N ILE A 236 -6.63 2.61 -10.28
CA ILE A 236 -5.42 1.82 -10.02
C ILE A 236 -5.61 0.99 -8.74
N GLY A 237 -4.92 -0.12 -8.67
CA GLY A 237 -4.90 -0.97 -7.48
C GLY A 237 -3.62 -1.78 -7.41
N ARG A 238 -3.33 -2.38 -6.27
CA ARG A 238 -2.15 -3.24 -6.10
C ARG A 238 -2.18 -4.37 -7.11
N ILE A 239 -1.00 -4.70 -7.66
CA ILE A 239 -0.81 -5.84 -8.55
C ILE A 239 -1.14 -7.13 -7.81
N ASN A 240 -1.87 -8.04 -8.46
CA ASN A 240 -2.09 -9.38 -7.92
C ASN A 240 -1.01 -10.35 -8.41
N GLU A 241 -1.03 -11.57 -7.87
CA GLU A 241 0.00 -12.57 -8.16
C GLU A 241 0.03 -13.01 -9.63
N ASP A 242 -1.14 -13.09 -10.28
CA ASP A 242 -1.26 -13.50 -11.69
C ASP A 242 -0.77 -12.39 -12.63
N GLU A 243 -1.13 -11.14 -12.35
CA GLU A 243 -0.66 -9.97 -13.08
C GLU A 243 0.86 -9.81 -12.97
N TYR A 244 1.41 -10.01 -11.78
CA TYR A 244 2.87 -10.00 -11.55
C TYR A 244 3.57 -11.12 -12.32
N LYS A 245 3.07 -12.36 -12.25
CA LYS A 245 3.64 -13.50 -12.98
C LYS A 245 3.60 -13.32 -14.50
N ALA A 246 2.59 -12.60 -14.99
CA ALA A 246 2.48 -12.30 -16.42
C ALA A 246 3.56 -11.32 -16.91
N ASN A 247 4.08 -10.44 -16.06
CA ASN A 247 5.06 -9.40 -16.41
C ASN A 247 6.07 -9.15 -15.28
N PRO A 248 6.87 -10.15 -14.87
CA PRO A 248 7.76 -10.04 -13.70
C PRO A 248 8.93 -9.07 -13.89
N ASP A 249 9.32 -8.81 -15.16
CA ASP A 249 10.40 -7.87 -15.49
C ASP A 249 9.92 -6.41 -15.52
N LYS A 250 8.61 -6.18 -15.52
CA LYS A 250 8.00 -4.86 -15.64
C LYS A 250 7.52 -4.30 -14.30
N TYR A 251 7.08 -5.16 -13.41
CA TYR A 251 6.44 -4.78 -12.17
C TYR A 251 7.13 -5.37 -10.95
N ASP A 252 7.09 -4.61 -9.85
CA ASP A 252 7.39 -5.12 -8.52
C ASP A 252 6.11 -5.65 -7.83
N LYS A 253 6.27 -6.55 -6.85
CA LYS A 253 5.13 -7.19 -6.15
C LYS A 253 4.19 -6.22 -5.43
N ASN A 254 4.66 -5.01 -5.17
CA ASN A 254 3.90 -3.99 -4.45
C ASN A 254 3.43 -2.84 -5.35
N ASP A 255 3.67 -2.94 -6.66
CA ASP A 255 3.29 -1.88 -7.60
C ASP A 255 1.78 -1.67 -7.67
N TYR A 256 1.40 -0.43 -7.93
CA TYR A 256 0.05 -0.06 -8.32
C TYR A 256 -0.05 -0.02 -9.85
N ILE A 257 -1.03 -0.71 -10.39
CA ILE A 257 -1.28 -0.78 -11.83
C ILE A 257 -2.72 -0.37 -12.15
N GLY A 258 -2.97 0.08 -13.37
CA GLY A 258 -4.33 0.32 -13.85
C GLY A 258 -5.14 -0.97 -13.91
N LYS A 259 -6.33 -0.98 -13.31
CA LYS A 259 -7.22 -2.14 -13.24
C LYS A 259 -8.33 -2.08 -14.29
N THR A 260 -8.84 -0.91 -14.58
CA THR A 260 -9.95 -0.69 -15.51
C THR A 260 -9.78 0.65 -16.25
N GLY A 261 -10.59 0.87 -17.27
CA GLY A 261 -10.70 2.17 -17.98
C GLY A 261 -9.41 2.65 -18.63
N ILE A 262 -9.24 3.96 -18.67
CA ILE A 262 -8.06 4.65 -19.21
C ILE A 262 -6.80 4.31 -18.40
N GLU A 263 -6.94 4.17 -17.09
CA GLU A 263 -5.82 3.77 -16.22
C GLU A 263 -5.21 2.44 -16.65
N TYR A 264 -6.04 1.46 -17.02
CA TYR A 264 -5.59 0.17 -17.54
C TYR A 264 -5.10 0.24 -18.99
N LEU A 265 -5.91 0.87 -19.88
CA LEU A 265 -5.63 0.87 -21.31
C LEU A 265 -4.35 1.63 -21.66
N PHE A 266 -4.05 2.69 -20.92
CA PHE A 266 -2.88 3.54 -21.13
C PHE A 266 -1.81 3.37 -20.04
N GLU A 267 -1.77 2.21 -19.36
CA GLU A 267 -0.82 1.88 -18.31
C GLU A 267 0.63 2.18 -18.73
N ASP A 268 1.03 1.76 -19.93
CA ASP A 268 2.39 1.92 -20.45
C ASP A 268 2.80 3.39 -20.63
N TYR A 269 1.84 4.26 -20.87
CA TYR A 269 2.08 5.69 -21.01
C TYR A 269 2.01 6.43 -19.66
N LEU A 270 1.05 6.02 -18.84
CA LEU A 270 0.78 6.69 -17.57
C LEU A 270 1.79 6.35 -16.47
N ARG A 271 2.29 5.12 -16.40
CA ARG A 271 3.10 4.63 -15.29
C ARG A 271 4.45 5.36 -15.15
N GLY A 272 5.12 5.69 -16.25
CA GLY A 272 6.49 6.19 -16.23
C GLY A 272 7.53 5.10 -15.95
N GLU A 273 8.74 5.50 -15.62
CA GLU A 273 9.86 4.61 -15.29
C GLU A 273 10.39 4.92 -13.90
N ASN A 274 10.36 3.94 -13.01
CA ASN A 274 10.90 4.09 -11.67
C ASN A 274 12.42 4.34 -11.69
N GLY A 275 12.85 5.17 -10.77
CA GLY A 275 14.26 5.38 -10.45
C GLY A 275 14.75 4.41 -9.37
N THR A 276 16.01 4.53 -9.02
CA THR A 276 16.62 3.81 -7.90
C THR A 276 17.42 4.76 -7.02
N LYS A 277 17.34 4.54 -5.71
CA LYS A 277 18.18 5.21 -4.72
C LYS A 277 18.97 4.16 -3.94
N GLN A 278 20.15 4.54 -3.53
CA GLN A 278 20.97 3.76 -2.64
C GLN A 278 20.92 4.37 -1.25
N ILE A 279 20.65 3.52 -0.25
CA ILE A 279 20.58 3.91 1.15
C ILE A 279 21.76 3.24 1.85
N ASP A 280 22.67 4.06 2.37
CA ASP A 280 23.76 3.58 3.19
C ASP A 280 23.28 3.39 4.63
N MET A 281 23.59 2.23 5.19
CA MET A 281 23.11 1.84 6.52
C MET A 281 24.29 1.45 7.41
N THR A 282 24.17 1.74 8.70
CA THR A 282 25.09 1.21 9.72
C THR A 282 24.79 -0.28 9.99
N VAL A 283 25.69 -0.94 10.71
CA VAL A 283 25.54 -2.38 11.08
C VAL A 283 24.29 -2.65 11.92
N ASP A 284 23.80 -1.66 12.62
CA ASP A 284 22.56 -1.70 13.43
C ASP A 284 21.30 -1.32 12.64
N GLY A 285 21.43 -1.06 11.33
CA GLY A 285 20.29 -0.82 10.43
C GLY A 285 19.85 0.64 10.34
N THR A 286 20.59 1.58 10.95
CA THR A 286 20.27 3.02 10.87
C THR A 286 20.79 3.59 9.52
N SER A 287 19.96 4.33 8.80
CA SER A 287 20.36 5.03 7.57
C SER A 287 21.36 6.14 7.91
N THR A 288 22.47 6.18 7.14
CA THR A 288 23.51 7.18 7.27
C THR A 288 23.57 8.15 6.10
N GLY A 289 22.85 7.83 5.02
CA GLY A 289 22.76 8.67 3.83
C GLY A 289 21.97 8.01 2.72
N GLU A 290 21.41 8.84 1.84
CA GLU A 290 20.69 8.41 0.66
C GLU A 290 21.19 9.17 -0.56
N TYR A 291 21.32 8.50 -1.70
CA TYR A 291 21.61 9.14 -2.96
C TYR A 291 20.95 8.42 -4.13
N ILE A 292 20.44 9.22 -5.08
CA ILE A 292 19.76 8.71 -6.26
C ILE A 292 20.79 8.16 -7.23
N THR A 293 20.67 6.90 -7.61
CA THR A 293 21.53 6.22 -8.60
C THR A 293 20.93 6.27 -10.01
N LYS A 294 19.58 6.28 -10.10
CA LYS A 294 18.82 6.47 -11.33
C LYS A 294 17.63 7.37 -11.03
N GLU A 295 17.49 8.47 -11.77
CA GLU A 295 16.31 9.34 -11.65
C GLU A 295 15.05 8.64 -12.14
N ALA A 296 13.91 8.89 -11.47
CA ALA A 296 12.61 8.45 -11.94
C ALA A 296 12.13 9.35 -13.09
N VAL A 297 11.55 8.74 -14.12
CA VAL A 297 10.96 9.46 -15.27
C VAL A 297 9.44 9.38 -15.17
N GLY A 298 8.79 10.53 -14.96
CA GLY A 298 7.33 10.60 -14.86
C GLY A 298 6.62 10.12 -16.12
N GLY A 299 5.42 9.57 -15.95
CA GLY A 299 4.57 9.12 -17.05
C GLY A 299 4.02 10.25 -17.90
N SER A 300 3.60 9.90 -19.11
CA SER A 300 3.00 10.83 -20.06
C SER A 300 1.57 11.20 -19.66
N ASN A 301 1.18 12.45 -19.91
CA ASN A 301 -0.18 12.89 -19.66
C ASN A 301 -1.11 12.42 -20.78
N ILE A 302 -2.35 12.08 -20.44
CA ILE A 302 -3.41 11.69 -21.38
C ILE A 302 -4.45 12.79 -21.44
N VAL A 303 -4.75 13.26 -22.63
CA VAL A 303 -5.82 14.22 -22.90
C VAL A 303 -7.00 13.47 -23.49
N LEU A 304 -8.14 13.48 -22.78
CA LEU A 304 -9.36 12.84 -23.24
C LEU A 304 -10.15 13.79 -24.14
N THR A 305 -11.01 13.21 -24.98
CA THR A 305 -12.03 13.97 -25.74
C THR A 305 -13.22 14.36 -24.86
N ILE A 306 -13.33 13.80 -23.66
CA ILE A 306 -14.39 14.10 -22.70
C ILE A 306 -14.33 15.59 -22.27
N ASP A 307 -15.46 16.24 -22.33
CA ASP A 307 -15.69 17.58 -21.76
C ASP A 307 -16.19 17.41 -20.32
N ALA A 308 -15.41 17.85 -19.34
CA ALA A 308 -15.71 17.64 -17.92
C ALA A 308 -17.07 18.25 -17.50
N ASN A 309 -17.41 19.42 -18.01
CA ASN A 309 -18.69 20.08 -17.70
C ASN A 309 -19.87 19.33 -18.33
N LEU A 310 -19.74 18.92 -19.61
CA LEU A 310 -20.78 18.14 -20.28
C LEU A 310 -20.96 16.77 -19.62
N GLN A 311 -19.87 16.13 -19.21
CA GLN A 311 -19.88 14.87 -18.45
C GLN A 311 -20.68 15.05 -17.15
N LEU A 312 -20.38 16.05 -16.34
CA LEU A 312 -21.06 16.35 -15.08
C LEU A 312 -22.55 16.62 -15.27
N ILE A 313 -22.90 17.43 -16.27
CA ILE A 313 -24.31 17.74 -16.61
C ILE A 313 -25.03 16.45 -17.00
N THR A 314 -24.40 15.61 -17.82
CA THR A 314 -24.97 14.35 -18.32
C THR A 314 -25.16 13.32 -17.19
N GLU A 315 -24.20 13.20 -16.27
CA GLU A 315 -24.30 12.34 -15.09
C GLU A 315 -25.46 12.76 -14.20
N ASN A 316 -25.53 14.04 -13.86
CA ASN A 316 -26.62 14.57 -13.06
C ASN A 316 -27.99 14.40 -13.73
N ALA A 317 -28.07 14.61 -15.05
CA ALA A 317 -29.29 14.43 -15.80
C ALA A 317 -29.75 12.96 -15.80
N LEU A 318 -28.83 12.02 -16.02
CA LEU A 318 -29.14 10.57 -15.98
C LEU A 318 -29.61 10.15 -14.59
N LYS A 319 -28.85 10.49 -13.55
CA LYS A 319 -29.18 10.18 -12.14
C LYS A 319 -30.56 10.69 -11.78
N ASN A 320 -30.81 11.99 -12.02
CA ASN A 320 -32.09 12.62 -11.70
C ASN A 320 -33.26 12.00 -12.47
N ASN A 321 -33.07 11.61 -13.74
CA ASN A 321 -34.11 10.92 -14.50
C ASN A 321 -34.42 9.53 -13.96
N ILE A 322 -33.38 8.74 -13.59
CA ILE A 322 -33.58 7.41 -12.99
C ILE A 322 -34.33 7.53 -11.67
N GLU A 323 -33.95 8.45 -10.79
CA GLU A 323 -34.64 8.67 -9.51
C GLU A 323 -36.08 9.15 -9.72
N LYS A 324 -36.31 10.00 -10.73
CA LYS A 324 -37.67 10.44 -11.08
C LYS A 324 -38.53 9.30 -11.63
N ILE A 325 -37.95 8.36 -12.39
CA ILE A 325 -38.65 7.15 -12.86
C ILE A 325 -39.02 6.28 -11.66
N LYS A 326 -38.09 6.05 -10.74
CA LYS A 326 -38.32 5.27 -9.52
C LYS A 326 -39.44 5.82 -8.64
N SER A 327 -39.50 7.15 -8.54
CA SER A 327 -40.51 7.83 -7.71
C SER A 327 -41.87 8.03 -8.39
N GLY A 328 -42.04 7.58 -9.65
CA GLY A 328 -43.27 7.81 -10.40
C GLY A 328 -43.46 9.24 -10.90
N GLY A 329 -42.38 10.04 -10.93
CA GLY A 329 -42.46 11.45 -11.36
C GLY A 329 -42.81 11.66 -12.84
N PHE A 330 -42.93 10.60 -13.63
CA PHE A 330 -43.43 10.59 -15.01
C PHE A 330 -44.75 9.81 -15.17
N GLY A 331 -45.41 9.47 -14.07
CA GLY A 331 -46.65 8.72 -14.03
C GLY A 331 -46.52 7.51 -13.11
N GLU A 332 -46.38 6.31 -13.68
CA GLU A 332 -46.18 5.08 -12.90
C GLU A 332 -44.70 4.94 -12.45
N ALA A 333 -44.50 4.42 -11.23
CA ALA A 333 -43.18 4.12 -10.69
C ALA A 333 -42.64 2.81 -11.27
N TYR A 334 -41.38 2.84 -11.75
CA TYR A 334 -40.72 1.67 -12.29
C TYR A 334 -39.43 1.40 -11.52
N ASN A 335 -39.06 0.14 -11.38
CA ASN A 335 -37.79 -0.26 -10.79
C ASN A 335 -36.61 -0.07 -11.77
N ALA A 336 -36.24 1.18 -12.01
CA ALA A 336 -35.10 1.54 -12.88
C ALA A 336 -33.80 1.39 -12.09
N LEU A 337 -32.99 0.37 -12.39
CA LEU A 337 -31.77 0.05 -11.64
C LEU A 337 -30.53 0.82 -12.14
N GLY A 338 -30.54 1.31 -13.37
CA GLY A 338 -29.40 2.00 -13.94
C GLY A 338 -29.61 2.39 -15.41
N GLY A 339 -28.64 3.04 -15.97
CA GLY A 339 -28.64 3.46 -17.37
C GLY A 339 -27.30 3.98 -17.85
N SER A 340 -27.24 4.35 -19.13
CA SER A 340 -26.04 4.96 -19.71
C SER A 340 -26.41 6.02 -20.73
N VAL A 341 -25.51 7.00 -20.93
CA VAL A 341 -25.61 8.02 -21.97
C VAL A 341 -24.24 8.21 -22.62
N VAL A 342 -24.23 8.29 -23.95
CA VAL A 342 -23.05 8.64 -24.74
C VAL A 342 -23.36 9.85 -25.61
N VAL A 343 -22.52 10.90 -25.50
CA VAL A 343 -22.61 12.10 -26.31
C VAL A 343 -21.40 12.15 -27.25
N MET A 344 -21.68 12.18 -28.56
CA MET A 344 -20.64 12.16 -29.59
C MET A 344 -20.74 13.38 -30.50
N ASN A 345 -19.60 13.89 -30.92
CA ASN A 345 -19.51 14.83 -32.03
C ASN A 345 -19.62 14.06 -33.35
N VAL A 346 -20.73 14.20 -34.04
CA VAL A 346 -21.02 13.47 -35.28
C VAL A 346 -20.07 13.79 -36.46
N LYS A 347 -19.34 14.91 -36.38
CA LYS A 347 -18.40 15.33 -37.43
C LYS A 347 -17.01 14.76 -37.22
N THR A 348 -16.57 14.62 -35.98
CA THR A 348 -15.21 14.21 -35.61
C THR A 348 -15.15 12.78 -35.07
N GLY A 349 -16.28 12.24 -34.59
CA GLY A 349 -16.34 10.96 -33.88
C GLY A 349 -15.89 11.03 -32.42
N GLU A 350 -15.51 12.21 -31.93
CA GLU A 350 -15.09 12.38 -30.53
C GLU A 350 -16.23 12.11 -29.56
N VAL A 351 -15.95 11.30 -28.54
CA VAL A 351 -16.85 11.07 -27.41
C VAL A 351 -16.66 12.24 -26.43
N LEU A 352 -17.70 13.06 -26.28
CA LEU A 352 -17.68 14.25 -25.43
C LEU A 352 -18.16 13.99 -24.01
N ALA A 353 -19.04 13.01 -23.81
CA ALA A 353 -19.45 12.48 -22.53
C ALA A 353 -19.80 11.00 -22.65
N MET A 354 -19.45 10.21 -21.65
CA MET A 354 -19.79 8.79 -21.54
C MET A 354 -20.12 8.49 -20.09
N VAL A 355 -21.39 8.25 -19.83
CA VAL A 355 -21.96 8.11 -18.48
C VAL A 355 -22.52 6.72 -18.29
N SER A 356 -22.26 6.14 -17.14
CA SER A 356 -22.89 4.93 -16.63
C SER A 356 -23.35 5.19 -15.19
N TYR A 357 -24.57 4.78 -14.86
CA TYR A 357 -25.16 4.94 -13.52
C TYR A 357 -25.75 3.61 -13.05
N PRO A 358 -25.60 3.20 -11.79
CA PRO A 358 -24.84 3.86 -10.72
C PRO A 358 -23.34 3.99 -11.04
N ASP A 359 -22.71 4.97 -10.44
CA ASP A 359 -21.26 5.22 -10.48
C ASP A 359 -20.57 4.74 -9.20
N TYR A 360 -19.25 4.84 -9.17
CA TYR A 360 -18.40 4.52 -8.02
C TYR A 360 -17.30 5.57 -7.89
N GLU A 361 -16.68 5.65 -6.72
CA GLU A 361 -15.55 6.54 -6.48
C GLU A 361 -14.22 5.80 -6.68
N PRO A 362 -13.43 6.15 -7.73
CA PRO A 362 -12.16 5.46 -8.02
C PRO A 362 -11.13 5.57 -6.88
N GLY A 363 -11.18 6.65 -6.09
CA GLY A 363 -10.30 6.88 -4.96
C GLY A 363 -10.39 5.83 -3.86
N GLU A 364 -11.56 5.21 -3.67
CA GLU A 364 -11.77 4.16 -2.65
C GLU A 364 -10.97 2.87 -2.92
N PHE A 365 -10.47 2.66 -4.14
CA PHE A 365 -9.67 1.48 -4.50
C PHE A 365 -8.18 1.64 -4.20
N LEU A 366 -7.70 2.85 -3.94
CA LEU A 366 -6.27 3.15 -3.80
C LEU A 366 -5.63 2.43 -2.61
N ASN A 367 -6.31 2.40 -1.46
CA ASN A 367 -5.78 1.80 -0.24
C ASN A 367 -6.41 0.44 0.10
N GLY A 368 -7.13 -0.13 -0.88
CA GLY A 368 -7.97 -1.30 -0.69
C GLY A 368 -9.39 -0.91 -0.31
N ILE A 369 -10.36 -1.44 -1.04
CA ILE A 369 -11.78 -1.22 -0.77
C ILE A 369 -12.23 -2.18 0.32
N SER A 370 -13.05 -1.71 1.27
CA SER A 370 -13.65 -2.58 2.28
C SER A 370 -14.63 -3.57 1.63
N GLN A 371 -14.75 -4.76 2.21
CA GLN A 371 -15.66 -5.78 1.68
C GLN A 371 -17.10 -5.28 1.63
N ALA A 372 -17.55 -4.57 2.67
CA ALA A 372 -18.90 -3.99 2.73
C ALA A 372 -19.16 -3.02 1.56
N LYS A 373 -18.18 -2.18 1.22
CA LYS A 373 -18.28 -1.24 0.10
C LYS A 373 -18.24 -1.94 -1.25
N LEU A 374 -17.40 -2.96 -1.37
CA LEU A 374 -17.36 -3.79 -2.57
C LEU A 374 -18.67 -4.53 -2.80
N ASP A 375 -19.31 -5.05 -1.73
CA ASP A 375 -20.60 -5.71 -1.78
C ASP A 375 -21.71 -4.72 -2.18
N GLU A 376 -21.67 -3.48 -1.68
CA GLU A 376 -22.56 -2.39 -2.12
C GLU A 376 -22.44 -2.15 -3.63
N TYR A 377 -21.23 -1.97 -4.15
CA TYR A 377 -20.99 -1.75 -5.58
C TYR A 377 -21.37 -2.94 -6.44
N ASN A 378 -21.16 -4.16 -5.98
CA ASN A 378 -21.59 -5.38 -6.67
C ASN A 378 -23.12 -5.52 -6.63
N GLY A 379 -23.75 -5.24 -5.50
CA GLY A 379 -25.20 -5.36 -5.30
C GLY A 379 -26.01 -4.45 -6.22
N ASN A 380 -25.52 -3.25 -6.50
CA ASN A 380 -26.15 -2.28 -7.42
C ASN A 380 -25.52 -2.27 -8.81
N SER A 381 -24.49 -3.13 -9.06
CA SER A 381 -23.72 -3.20 -10.30
C SER A 381 -23.08 -1.84 -10.69
N ALA A 382 -22.57 -1.09 -9.71
CA ALA A 382 -21.93 0.21 -9.92
C ALA A 382 -20.64 0.10 -10.74
N LEU A 383 -19.92 -1.02 -10.67
CA LEU A 383 -18.69 -1.22 -11.43
C LEU A 383 -18.89 -1.54 -12.91
N LEU A 384 -20.12 -1.83 -13.32
CA LEU A 384 -20.44 -2.15 -14.71
C LEU A 384 -20.45 -0.89 -15.59
N ASN A 385 -19.56 -0.80 -16.55
CA ASN A 385 -19.63 0.26 -17.58
C ASN A 385 -20.77 -0.04 -18.57
N ARG A 386 -21.97 0.44 -18.26
CA ARG A 386 -23.18 0.18 -19.05
C ARG A 386 -23.13 0.73 -20.44
N ALA A 387 -22.30 1.76 -20.69
CA ALA A 387 -22.17 2.38 -21.99
C ALA A 387 -21.50 1.48 -23.04
N ILE A 388 -20.61 0.58 -22.59
CA ILE A 388 -19.83 -0.30 -23.48
C ILE A 388 -19.99 -1.80 -23.20
N GLN A 389 -20.46 -2.18 -22.01
CA GLN A 389 -20.62 -3.58 -21.59
C GLN A 389 -22.09 -3.97 -21.41
N GLY A 390 -22.98 -2.98 -21.25
CA GLY A 390 -24.40 -3.24 -21.06
C GLY A 390 -25.05 -3.75 -22.33
N THR A 391 -25.82 -4.84 -22.22
CA THR A 391 -26.60 -5.40 -23.32
C THR A 391 -28.08 -5.13 -23.09
N TYR A 392 -28.69 -4.29 -23.93
CA TYR A 392 -30.08 -3.86 -23.80
C TYR A 392 -30.86 -4.16 -25.08
N ALA A 393 -32.13 -4.49 -24.95
CA ALA A 393 -33.02 -4.61 -26.09
C ALA A 393 -33.27 -3.21 -26.71
N PRO A 394 -32.89 -2.95 -27.95
CA PRO A 394 -32.92 -1.63 -28.57
C PRO A 394 -34.33 -1.07 -28.73
N GLY A 395 -35.34 -1.92 -28.81
CA GLY A 395 -36.72 -1.48 -28.95
C GLY A 395 -36.94 -0.55 -30.14
N SER A 396 -37.72 0.53 -29.96
CA SER A 396 -38.10 1.45 -31.03
C SER A 396 -36.95 2.24 -31.65
N ILE A 397 -35.80 2.36 -31.01
CA ILE A 397 -34.63 3.02 -31.63
C ILE A 397 -34.09 2.23 -32.84
N PHE A 398 -34.32 0.92 -32.88
CA PHE A 398 -33.93 0.08 -34.02
C PHE A 398 -34.76 0.36 -35.28
N LYS A 399 -35.90 1.05 -35.16
CA LYS A 399 -36.74 1.42 -36.31
C LYS A 399 -36.01 2.30 -37.31
N MET A 400 -35.03 3.09 -36.89
CA MET A 400 -34.21 3.87 -37.78
C MET A 400 -33.39 2.98 -38.76
N VAL A 401 -32.93 1.82 -38.28
CA VAL A 401 -32.21 0.84 -39.10
C VAL A 401 -33.15 0.12 -40.04
N THR A 402 -34.37 -0.20 -39.61
CA THR A 402 -35.36 -0.92 -40.43
C THR A 402 -36.09 0.00 -41.42
N SER A 403 -35.92 1.33 -41.32
CA SER A 403 -36.52 2.33 -42.22
C SER A 403 -35.63 2.70 -43.41
N ILE A 404 -34.40 2.19 -43.43
CA ILE A 404 -33.44 2.33 -44.52
C ILE A 404 -33.53 1.12 -45.42
#